data_1cbfac95f12b2a244883e2bb756432d2
#
_entry.id   1cbfac95f12b2a244883e2bb756432d2
#
_cell.length_a   1.000
_cell.length_b   1.000
_cell.length_c   1.000
_cell.angle_alpha   90.00
_cell.angle_beta   90.00
_cell.angle_gamma   90.00
#
_symmetry.space_group_name_H-M   'P 1'
#
loop_
_entity.id
_entity.type
_entity.pdbx_description
1 polymer ?
#
loop_
_entity_poly.entity_id
_entity_poly.type
_entity_poly.pdbx_seq_one_letter_code
_entity_poly.pdbx_strand_id
1 'polypeptide(L)'
;MLMLAAVLIGAAQPAPAQPAEKLSVVLEVRSEGRASRDEFATRLLGDVRRGLEAIGDVEVVPRDQSRRIIWIVAGTTAGSFAASVIFTERYDRETLMVLGIEDDDMAERMMALQIVNDHQIFTGNDGMALAGRIVAAVNEGVLATLRKRAPQE
;
A
#
# COMPACT_ATOMS: atom_id res chain seq x y z
N MET A 1 69.39 11.18 -13.13
CA MET A 1 68.22 10.95 -14.00
C MET A 1 67.13 10.32 -13.12
N LEU A 2 66.27 11.20 -12.52
CA LEU A 2 65.17 10.76 -11.60
C LEU A 2 63.88 10.65 -12.44
N MET A 3 63.30 9.45 -12.51
CA MET A 3 61.98 9.22 -13.10
C MET A 3 60.92 9.42 -11.99
N LEU A 4 60.08 10.42 -12.18
CA LEU A 4 58.89 10.64 -11.36
C LEU A 4 57.74 9.79 -11.90
N ALA A 5 57.29 8.79 -11.14
CA ALA A 5 56.10 8.01 -11.47
C ALA A 5 54.87 8.75 -10.91
N ALA A 6 54.01 9.22 -11.80
CA ALA A 6 52.73 9.80 -11.42
C ALA A 6 51.70 8.68 -11.18
N VAL A 7 51.25 8.53 -9.95
CA VAL A 7 50.12 7.62 -9.57
C VAL A 7 48.83 8.35 -9.83
N LEU A 8 48.08 7.96 -10.85
CA LEU A 8 46.71 8.38 -11.12
C LEU A 8 45.77 7.65 -10.15
N ILE A 9 45.32 8.35 -9.10
CA ILE A 9 44.25 7.87 -8.22
C ILE A 9 42.94 8.16 -8.96
N GLY A 10 42.37 7.14 -9.60
CA GLY A 10 41.03 7.18 -10.18
C GLY A 10 40.00 7.28 -9.06
N ALA A 11 39.36 8.43 -8.91
CA ALA A 11 38.21 8.59 -8.05
C ALA A 11 37.05 7.73 -8.61
N ALA A 12 36.71 6.64 -7.92
CA ALA A 12 35.51 5.86 -8.23
C ALA A 12 34.29 6.76 -8.01
N GLN A 13 33.55 7.03 -9.09
CA GLN A 13 32.25 7.70 -8.97
C GLN A 13 31.29 6.77 -8.21
N PRO A 14 30.58 7.28 -7.17
CA PRO A 14 29.57 6.49 -6.51
C PRO A 14 28.50 6.09 -7.55
N ALA A 15 28.14 4.80 -7.56
CA ALA A 15 27.06 4.32 -8.39
C ALA A 15 25.78 5.10 -8.10
N PRO A 16 24.98 5.46 -9.12
CA PRO A 16 23.70 6.14 -8.89
C PRO A 16 22.84 5.26 -7.97
N ALA A 17 22.37 5.86 -6.87
CA ALA A 17 21.47 5.18 -5.95
C ALA A 17 20.25 4.68 -6.72
N GLN A 18 19.99 3.38 -6.67
CA GLN A 18 18.76 2.83 -7.25
C GLN A 18 17.57 3.47 -6.54
N PRO A 19 16.52 3.91 -7.27
CA PRO A 19 15.32 4.43 -6.64
C PRO A 19 14.74 3.35 -5.72
N ALA A 20 14.49 3.73 -4.47
CA ALA A 20 13.88 2.81 -3.51
C ALA A 20 12.59 2.23 -4.07
N GLU A 21 12.42 0.91 -3.98
CA GLU A 21 11.23 0.23 -4.47
C GLU A 21 9.99 0.74 -3.74
N LYS A 22 8.99 1.21 -4.50
CA LYS A 22 7.75 1.72 -3.94
C LYS A 22 6.88 0.60 -3.37
N LEU A 23 6.20 0.88 -2.28
CA LEU A 23 5.19 -0.02 -1.71
C LEU A 23 3.95 -0.02 -2.61
N SER A 24 3.74 -1.11 -3.35
CA SER A 24 2.56 -1.28 -4.20
C SER A 24 1.34 -1.68 -3.38
N VAL A 25 0.23 -0.96 -3.55
CA VAL A 25 -1.06 -1.25 -2.93
C VAL A 25 -2.19 -1.16 -3.95
N VAL A 26 -3.20 -2.00 -3.80
CA VAL A 26 -4.47 -1.90 -4.53
C VAL A 26 -5.44 -1.11 -3.67
N LEU A 27 -6.16 -0.18 -4.26
CA LEU A 27 -7.20 0.58 -3.58
C LEU A 27 -8.55 0.25 -4.23
N GLU A 28 -9.47 -0.34 -3.46
CA GLU A 28 -10.81 -0.68 -3.91
C GLU A 28 -11.87 -0.05 -3.00
N VAL A 29 -12.95 0.44 -3.62
CA VAL A 29 -14.10 0.96 -2.89
C VAL A 29 -15.33 0.11 -3.17
N ARG A 30 -16.13 -0.10 -2.14
CA ARG A 30 -17.49 -0.65 -2.23
C ARG A 30 -18.46 0.34 -1.63
N SER A 31 -19.56 0.57 -2.32
CA SER A 31 -20.68 1.33 -1.79
C SER A 31 -21.88 0.40 -1.61
N GLU A 32 -22.54 0.50 -0.47
CA GLU A 32 -23.81 -0.20 -0.27
C GLU A 32 -24.96 0.78 -0.53
N GLY A 33 -25.57 0.70 -1.71
CA GLY A 33 -26.87 1.30 -1.97
C GLY A 33 -26.93 2.42 -3.01
N ARG A 34 -27.77 3.43 -2.88
CA ARG A 34 -28.27 4.39 -3.88
C ARG A 34 -27.21 5.25 -4.57
N ALA A 35 -27.48 5.74 -5.79
CA ALA A 35 -26.58 6.52 -6.66
C ALA A 35 -25.84 7.70 -5.97
N SER A 36 -26.45 8.37 -5.00
CA SER A 36 -25.78 9.43 -4.23
C SER A 36 -24.65 8.95 -3.31
N ARG A 37 -24.68 7.67 -2.94
CA ARG A 37 -23.60 7.04 -2.15
C ARG A 37 -22.42 6.65 -3.04
N ASP A 38 -22.70 6.32 -4.28
CA ASP A 38 -21.66 5.98 -5.27
C ASP A 38 -20.80 7.20 -5.61
N GLU A 39 -21.40 8.40 -5.67
CA GLU A 39 -20.66 9.65 -5.90
C GLU A 39 -19.73 9.99 -4.73
N PHE A 40 -20.19 9.82 -3.49
CA PHE A 40 -19.35 10.00 -2.32
C PHE A 40 -18.21 8.96 -2.29
N ALA A 41 -18.51 7.70 -2.50
CA ALA A 41 -17.53 6.63 -2.52
C ALA A 41 -16.46 6.86 -3.60
N THR A 42 -16.87 7.30 -4.80
CA THR A 42 -15.96 7.62 -5.92
C THR A 42 -15.05 8.80 -5.59
N ARG A 43 -15.59 9.87 -4.99
CA ARG A 43 -14.79 11.02 -4.56
C ARG A 43 -13.81 10.64 -3.46
N LEU A 44 -14.28 9.93 -2.44
CA LEU A 44 -13.44 9.46 -1.34
C LEU A 44 -12.29 8.60 -1.84
N LEU A 45 -12.57 7.67 -2.77
CA LEU A 45 -11.53 6.85 -3.42
C LEU A 45 -10.48 7.71 -4.11
N GLY A 46 -10.90 8.72 -4.88
CA GLY A 46 -9.99 9.64 -5.58
C GLY A 46 -9.13 10.47 -4.62
N ASP A 47 -9.73 10.94 -3.51
CA ASP A 47 -9.02 11.71 -2.49
C ASP A 47 -7.99 10.86 -1.75
N VAL A 48 -8.38 9.65 -1.34
CA VAL A 48 -7.47 8.69 -0.67
C VAL A 48 -6.34 8.27 -1.61
N ARG A 49 -6.64 7.99 -2.90
CA ARG A 49 -5.61 7.67 -3.89
C ARG A 49 -4.57 8.77 -3.99
N ARG A 50 -5.01 10.02 -4.20
CA ARG A 50 -4.09 11.17 -4.29
C ARG A 50 -3.25 11.33 -3.01
N GLY A 51 -3.87 11.14 -1.85
CA GLY A 51 -3.18 11.21 -0.57
C GLY A 51 -2.12 10.13 -0.40
N LEU A 52 -2.39 8.88 -0.80
CA LEU A 52 -1.42 7.79 -0.75
C LEU A 52 -0.25 8.02 -1.73
N GLU A 53 -0.55 8.40 -2.97
CA GLU A 53 0.47 8.70 -3.99
C GLU A 53 1.36 9.89 -3.59
N ALA A 54 0.82 10.86 -2.84
CA ALA A 54 1.57 12.01 -2.33
C ALA A 54 2.58 11.65 -1.22
N ILE A 55 2.51 10.44 -0.62
CA ILE A 55 3.49 9.97 0.36
C ILE A 55 4.87 9.74 -0.29
N GLY A 56 4.90 9.46 -1.61
CA GLY A 56 6.11 9.39 -2.42
C GLY A 56 6.71 7.97 -2.54
N ASP A 57 6.66 7.17 -1.50
CA ASP A 57 7.12 5.76 -1.49
C ASP A 57 5.99 4.74 -1.67
N VAL A 58 4.79 5.20 -2.02
CA VAL A 58 3.61 4.37 -2.27
C VAL A 58 3.17 4.51 -3.71
N GLU A 59 2.74 3.41 -4.30
CA GLU A 59 2.14 3.36 -5.62
C GLU A 59 0.80 2.61 -5.57
N VAL A 60 -0.26 3.24 -6.10
CA VAL A 60 -1.57 2.60 -6.21
C VAL A 60 -1.67 1.93 -7.57
N VAL A 61 -1.66 0.60 -7.56
CA VAL A 61 -1.59 -0.25 -8.76
C VAL A 61 -2.87 -1.04 -8.99
N PRO A 62 -3.09 -1.61 -10.21
CA PRO A 62 -4.14 -2.58 -10.50
C PRO A 62 -4.06 -3.82 -9.59
N ARG A 63 -5.21 -4.54 -9.48
CA ARG A 63 -5.36 -5.67 -8.53
C ARG A 63 -4.42 -6.84 -8.77
N ASP A 64 -4.00 -7.05 -9.99
CA ASP A 64 -3.07 -8.10 -10.40
C ASP A 64 -1.59 -7.77 -10.12
N GLN A 65 -1.29 -6.51 -9.79
CA GLN A 65 0.07 -6.03 -9.58
C GLN A 65 0.47 -5.89 -8.10
N SER A 66 -0.44 -6.17 -7.17
CA SER A 66 -0.12 -6.19 -5.74
C SER A 66 -0.93 -7.23 -4.99
N ARG A 67 -0.30 -7.82 -3.98
CA ARG A 67 -0.97 -8.70 -3.01
C ARG A 67 -1.66 -7.94 -1.87
N ARG A 68 -1.38 -6.64 -1.73
CA ARG A 68 -1.89 -5.78 -0.65
C ARG A 68 -3.07 -4.98 -1.14
N ILE A 69 -4.20 -5.09 -0.44
CA ILE A 69 -5.44 -4.44 -0.84
C ILE A 69 -5.97 -3.60 0.33
N ILE A 70 -6.26 -2.35 0.04
CA ILE A 70 -7.00 -1.44 0.92
C ILE A 70 -8.44 -1.40 0.43
N TRP A 71 -9.33 -2.00 1.19
CA TRP A 71 -10.76 -1.95 0.94
C TRP A 71 -11.37 -0.78 1.68
N ILE A 72 -12.17 0.04 0.99
CA ILE A 72 -12.96 1.10 1.60
C ILE A 72 -14.43 0.80 1.36
N VAL A 73 -15.17 0.53 2.42
CA VAL A 73 -16.63 0.45 2.37
C VAL A 73 -17.18 1.77 2.84
N ALA A 74 -17.65 2.58 1.91
CA ALA A 74 -18.10 3.95 2.16
C ALA A 74 -19.62 4.03 2.23
N GLY A 75 -20.12 4.82 3.17
CA GLY A 75 -21.54 5.05 3.35
C GLY A 75 -21.85 6.46 3.85
N THR A 76 -23.11 6.86 3.68
CA THR A 76 -23.65 8.11 4.22
C THR A 76 -24.83 7.79 5.13
N THR A 77 -24.86 8.43 6.28
CA THR A 77 -26.02 8.48 7.17
C THR A 77 -26.49 9.93 7.27
N ALA A 78 -27.64 10.20 7.86
CA ALA A 78 -28.23 11.55 7.93
C ALA A 78 -27.21 12.62 8.38
N GLY A 79 -26.58 13.31 7.41
CA GLY A 79 -25.65 14.40 7.63
C GLY A 79 -24.20 13.99 7.96
N SER A 80 -23.85 12.71 7.91
CA SER A 80 -22.51 12.24 8.22
C SER A 80 -22.01 11.24 7.16
N PHE A 81 -20.70 11.21 6.99
CA PHE A 81 -19.98 10.23 6.19
C PHE A 81 -19.38 9.16 7.10
N ALA A 82 -19.36 7.92 6.64
CA ALA A 82 -18.69 6.82 7.31
C ALA A 82 -17.86 6.01 6.29
N ALA A 83 -16.72 5.51 6.71
CA ALA A 83 -15.92 4.61 5.95
C ALA A 83 -15.34 3.52 6.86
N SER A 84 -15.51 2.27 6.44
CA SER A 84 -14.80 1.12 7.00
C SER A 84 -13.61 0.84 6.09
N VAL A 85 -12.41 0.88 6.63
CA VAL A 85 -11.16 0.64 5.91
C VAL A 85 -10.58 -0.68 6.39
N ILE A 86 -10.41 -1.62 5.47
CA ILE A 86 -9.90 -2.95 5.75
C ILE A 86 -8.62 -3.13 4.94
N PHE A 87 -7.53 -3.40 5.62
CA PHE A 87 -6.28 -3.76 4.98
C PHE A 87 -6.14 -5.27 4.93
N THR A 88 -5.95 -5.81 3.72
CA THR A 88 -5.75 -7.24 3.50
C THR A 88 -4.48 -7.49 2.73
N GLU A 89 -3.87 -8.64 2.97
CA GLU A 89 -2.71 -9.13 2.24
C GLU A 89 -2.96 -10.59 1.81
N ARG A 90 -2.48 -10.98 0.63
CA ARG A 90 -2.47 -12.38 0.18
C ARG A 90 -1.08 -12.97 0.41
N TYR A 91 -1.02 -14.25 0.69
CA TYR A 91 0.23 -14.98 0.66
C TYR A 91 0.81 -15.01 -0.75
N ASP A 92 2.12 -14.93 -0.86
CA ASP A 92 2.85 -15.34 -2.05
C ASP A 92 3.44 -16.76 -1.87
N ARG A 93 3.89 -17.34 -2.96
CA ARG A 93 4.44 -18.68 -2.97
C ARG A 93 5.68 -18.79 -2.07
N GLU A 94 6.55 -17.78 -2.08
CA GLU A 94 7.77 -17.77 -1.30
C GLU A 94 7.47 -17.79 0.21
N THR A 95 6.54 -16.96 0.66
CA THR A 95 6.08 -16.96 2.06
C THR A 95 5.52 -18.32 2.47
N LEU A 96 4.73 -18.97 1.58
CA LEU A 96 4.17 -20.28 1.87
C LEU A 96 5.25 -21.37 1.97
N MET A 97 6.27 -21.32 1.13
CA MET A 97 7.42 -22.22 1.20
C MET A 97 8.19 -22.05 2.51
N VAL A 98 8.41 -20.80 2.96
CA VAL A 98 9.05 -20.53 4.28
C VAL A 98 8.20 -21.08 5.44
N LEU A 99 6.86 -21.10 5.28
CA LEU A 99 5.94 -21.70 6.26
C LEU A 99 5.84 -23.23 6.16
N GLY A 100 6.61 -23.88 5.26
CA GLY A 100 6.62 -25.33 5.09
C GLY A 100 5.44 -25.87 4.28
N ILE A 101 4.75 -25.02 3.51
CA ILE A 101 3.64 -25.43 2.64
C ILE A 101 4.20 -25.74 1.26
N GLU A 102 4.51 -27.02 1.02
CA GLU A 102 5.11 -27.54 -0.20
C GLU A 102 4.07 -28.06 -1.21
N ASP A 103 2.88 -28.43 -0.72
CA ASP A 103 1.78 -28.94 -1.54
C ASP A 103 1.19 -27.85 -2.43
N ASP A 104 1.18 -28.07 -3.75
CA ASP A 104 0.77 -27.07 -4.74
C ASP A 104 -0.70 -26.71 -4.64
N ASP A 105 -1.59 -27.70 -4.43
CA ASP A 105 -3.03 -27.46 -4.31
C ASP A 105 -3.35 -26.66 -3.04
N MET A 106 -2.66 -26.96 -1.93
CA MET A 106 -2.78 -26.23 -0.69
C MET A 106 -2.28 -24.78 -0.87
N ALA A 107 -1.12 -24.61 -1.51
CA ALA A 107 -0.55 -23.29 -1.77
C ALA A 107 -1.46 -22.42 -2.62
N GLU A 108 -2.06 -22.96 -3.70
CA GLU A 108 -3.02 -22.21 -4.51
C GLU A 108 -4.23 -21.75 -3.71
N ARG A 109 -4.79 -22.63 -2.87
CA ARG A 109 -5.90 -22.26 -1.96
C ARG A 109 -5.50 -21.17 -0.98
N MET A 110 -4.32 -21.24 -0.40
CA MET A 110 -3.83 -20.24 0.52
C MET A 110 -3.57 -18.89 -0.15
N MET A 111 -3.00 -18.87 -1.37
CA MET A 111 -2.80 -17.64 -2.15
C MET A 111 -4.10 -16.98 -2.58
N ALA A 112 -5.20 -17.73 -2.68
CA ALA A 112 -6.53 -17.18 -2.97
C ALA A 112 -7.16 -16.49 -1.75
N LEU A 113 -6.70 -16.77 -0.54
CA LEU A 113 -7.23 -16.16 0.68
C LEU A 113 -6.70 -14.73 0.86
N GLN A 114 -7.54 -13.89 1.46
CA GLN A 114 -7.17 -12.55 1.91
C GLN A 114 -7.12 -12.55 3.44
N ILE A 115 -5.97 -12.18 3.97
CA ILE A 115 -5.76 -12.09 5.40
C ILE A 115 -6.02 -10.65 5.82
N VAL A 116 -6.93 -10.44 6.74
CA VAL A 116 -7.19 -9.13 7.33
C VAL A 116 -6.06 -8.80 8.30
N ASN A 117 -5.26 -7.79 7.97
CA ASN A 117 -4.15 -7.33 8.81
C ASN A 117 -4.54 -6.15 9.69
N ASP A 118 -5.49 -5.32 9.24
CA ASP A 118 -6.00 -4.18 10.00
C ASP A 118 -7.41 -3.84 9.55
N HIS A 119 -8.21 -3.27 10.47
CA HIS A 119 -9.55 -2.80 10.21
C HIS A 119 -9.86 -1.57 11.08
N GLN A 120 -10.24 -0.47 10.43
CA GLN A 120 -10.54 0.78 11.11
C GLN A 120 -11.84 1.39 10.58
N ILE A 121 -12.57 2.09 11.46
CA ILE A 121 -13.81 2.78 11.11
C ILE A 121 -13.61 4.29 11.31
N PHE A 122 -13.95 5.05 10.29
CA PHE A 122 -13.87 6.50 10.25
C PHE A 122 -15.26 7.11 10.07
N THR A 123 -15.55 8.18 10.79
CA THR A 123 -16.77 8.97 10.63
C THR A 123 -16.44 10.45 10.58
N GLY A 124 -17.24 11.23 9.90
CA GLY A 124 -17.05 12.68 9.81
C GLY A 124 -18.13 13.37 8.98
N ASN A 125 -18.15 14.69 9.02
CA ASN A 125 -19.09 15.52 8.26
C ASN A 125 -18.46 16.13 7.00
N ASP A 126 -17.15 15.95 6.82
CA ASP A 126 -16.36 16.43 5.68
C ASP A 126 -15.63 15.25 5.05
N GLY A 127 -15.91 15.00 3.77
CA GLY A 127 -15.33 13.88 3.00
C GLY A 127 -13.83 14.02 2.76
N MET A 128 -13.34 15.25 2.56
CA MET A 128 -11.90 15.51 2.34
C MET A 128 -11.11 15.31 3.64
N ALA A 129 -11.61 15.82 4.75
CA ALA A 129 -11.02 15.58 6.07
C ALA A 129 -11.03 14.08 6.43
N LEU A 130 -12.10 13.37 6.05
CA LEU A 130 -12.20 11.92 6.22
C LEU A 130 -11.12 11.18 5.41
N ALA A 131 -10.92 11.55 4.15
CA ALA A 131 -9.86 10.99 3.30
C ALA A 131 -8.47 11.21 3.90
N GLY A 132 -8.18 12.43 4.37
CA GLY A 132 -6.91 12.75 5.02
C GLY A 132 -6.63 11.88 6.26
N ARG A 133 -7.66 11.64 7.09
CA ARG A 133 -7.53 10.75 8.27
C ARG A 133 -7.30 9.30 7.88
N ILE A 134 -7.96 8.81 6.84
CA ILE A 134 -7.75 7.46 6.31
C ILE A 134 -6.29 7.32 5.83
N VAL A 135 -5.79 8.27 5.03
CA VAL A 135 -4.42 8.26 4.54
C VAL A 135 -3.41 8.27 5.68
N ALA A 136 -3.59 9.14 6.69
CA ALA A 136 -2.73 9.20 7.86
C ALA A 136 -2.71 7.85 8.61
N ALA A 137 -3.87 7.27 8.88
CA ALA A 137 -3.98 6.01 9.60
C ALA A 137 -3.33 4.84 8.83
N VAL A 138 -3.55 4.76 7.51
CA VAL A 138 -2.88 3.76 6.66
C VAL A 138 -1.36 3.96 6.68
N ASN A 139 -0.89 5.19 6.56
CA ASN A 139 0.53 5.50 6.56
C ASN A 139 1.22 5.16 7.88
N GLU A 140 0.63 5.57 9.02
CA GLU A 140 1.21 5.40 10.35
C GLU A 140 1.08 3.96 10.87
N GLY A 141 0.01 3.29 10.55
CA GLY A 141 -0.25 1.90 10.97
C GLY A 141 0.38 0.89 10.02
N VAL A 142 -0.25 0.73 8.86
CA VAL A 142 0.05 -0.37 7.93
C VAL A 142 1.36 -0.15 7.19
N LEU A 143 1.52 0.98 6.51
CA LEU A 143 2.70 1.24 5.68
C LEU A 143 3.97 1.37 6.53
N ALA A 144 3.89 1.98 7.71
CA ALA A 144 5.02 2.04 8.64
C ALA A 144 5.51 0.64 9.06
N THR A 145 4.59 -0.30 9.24
CA THR A 145 4.93 -1.70 9.53
C THR A 145 5.58 -2.40 8.35
N LEU A 146 5.09 -2.15 7.13
CA LEU A 146 5.65 -2.71 5.90
C LEU A 146 7.07 -2.18 5.62
N ARG A 147 7.30 -0.87 5.82
CA ARG A 147 8.65 -0.27 5.68
C ARG A 147 9.68 -0.90 6.61
N LYS A 148 9.28 -1.29 7.82
CA LYS A 148 10.16 -1.98 8.77
C LYS A 148 10.47 -3.42 8.38
N ARG A 149 9.61 -4.06 7.58
CA ARG A 149 9.79 -5.43 7.09
C ARG A 149 10.58 -5.50 5.78
N ALA A 150 10.64 -4.38 5.03
CA ALA A 150 11.49 -4.31 3.84
C ALA A 150 12.95 -4.54 4.26
N PRO A 151 13.73 -5.37 3.53
CA PRO A 151 15.14 -5.55 3.81
C PRO A 151 15.82 -4.19 3.82
N GLN A 152 16.49 -3.86 4.90
CA GLN A 152 17.41 -2.71 4.95
C GLN A 152 18.69 -3.20 4.26
N GLU A 153 18.85 -2.84 2.99
CA GLU A 153 20.09 -3.04 2.25
C GLU A 153 21.20 -2.14 2.78
#